data_9e431997ee60448a88beb1fdb007f6c7
#
_entry.id   9e431997ee60448a88beb1fdb007f6c7
#
_cell.length_a   1.000
_cell.length_b   1.000
_cell.length_c   1.000
_cell.angle_alpha   90.00
_cell.angle_beta   90.00
_cell.angle_gamma   90.00
#
_symmetry.space_group_name_H-M   'P 1'
#
loop_
_entity.id
_entity.type
_entity.pdbx_description
1 polymer ?
#
loop_
_entity_poly.entity_id
_entity_poly.type
_entity_poly.pdbx_seq_one_letter_code
_entity_poly.pdbx_strand_id
1 'polypeptide(L)'
;MSNDLDIFELTDRAKRAQRALATSTTAQRNGILLAISRALVDHCEQILHANAQDCQCAEERGMAAGLVDRLRLDEARIRAISSAVLDVIALEDPVGTVIRGGRTDDGLRVTQLRVPMGVIGMIYEARPNVTVDASILCLKAGNAVILRGGSAAQDTNETLVAVIREAIDSLGFSADLVQTVDPWGRDGARAMMRARGGIDVLIPRGGEGLIRTVVEESTVPVIETGTGNCHVYVDSGADVDAAVRIIINAKTQRVGVCNAAETLLVHRDMVPSFLPQALAELTRAGVRIHADTAVRECAAHVGNLDQSLISEATEDDWRTEYLSMDLAVKVVDSIEEAVEHIRRYSSGHTEAICTASISAANYFRSNIDSAAIAVNASTRFTDGGQLGLGAEIGISTQKLHARGPMGLAELTTSQWVIEGDGAVRK
;
A
#
# COMPACT_ATOMS: atom_id res chain seq x y z
N MET A 1 -20.68 19.26 27.12
CA MET A 1 -21.60 18.22 26.64
C MET A 1 -20.69 17.11 26.14
N SER A 2 -20.65 15.96 26.83
CA SER A 2 -19.92 14.79 26.34
C SER A 2 -20.65 14.33 25.09
N ASN A 3 -20.02 14.51 23.91
CA ASN A 3 -20.42 13.73 22.75
C ASN A 3 -20.10 12.28 23.15
N ASP A 4 -21.12 11.54 23.56
CA ASP A 4 -20.98 10.10 23.71
C ASP A 4 -20.62 9.54 22.33
N LEU A 5 -19.37 9.09 22.22
CA LEU A 5 -18.78 8.52 21.02
C LEU A 5 -19.47 7.16 20.78
N ASP A 6 -20.61 7.15 20.09
CA ASP A 6 -21.28 5.90 19.76
C ASP A 6 -20.82 5.40 18.39
N ILE A 7 -19.71 4.67 18.41
CA ILE A 7 -19.16 4.02 17.22
C ILE A 7 -20.17 2.99 16.64
N PHE A 8 -21.00 2.38 17.46
CA PHE A 8 -21.94 1.36 16.99
C PHE A 8 -23.12 2.00 16.26
N GLU A 9 -23.60 3.17 16.67
CA GLU A 9 -24.59 3.92 15.90
C GLU A 9 -24.02 4.31 14.51
N LEU A 10 -22.78 4.79 14.47
CA LEU A 10 -22.10 5.16 13.23
C LEU A 10 -21.92 3.95 12.31
N THR A 11 -21.47 2.82 12.84
CA THR A 11 -21.28 1.58 12.06
C THR A 11 -22.61 0.98 11.61
N ASP A 12 -23.69 1.09 12.38
CA ASP A 12 -25.02 0.62 11.98
C ASP A 12 -25.60 1.44 10.82
N ARG A 13 -25.36 2.76 10.79
CA ARG A 13 -25.69 3.60 9.63
C ARG A 13 -24.92 3.17 8.40
N ALA A 14 -23.59 2.97 8.54
CA ALA A 14 -22.73 2.48 7.46
C ALA A 14 -23.21 1.13 6.91
N LYS A 15 -23.58 0.17 7.77
CA LYS A 15 -24.09 -1.14 7.37
C LYS A 15 -25.43 -1.04 6.61
N ARG A 16 -26.33 -0.19 7.06
CA ARG A 16 -27.60 0.03 6.35
C ARG A 16 -27.36 0.61 4.96
N ALA A 17 -26.48 1.61 4.86
CA ALA A 17 -26.09 2.20 3.58
C ALA A 17 -25.41 1.18 2.65
N GLN A 18 -24.48 0.39 3.19
CA GLN A 18 -23.73 -0.62 2.46
C GLN A 18 -24.62 -1.70 1.83
N ARG A 19 -25.69 -2.14 2.50
CA ARG A 19 -26.64 -3.14 1.95
C ARG A 19 -27.29 -2.66 0.65
N ALA A 20 -27.64 -1.38 0.55
CA ALA A 20 -28.17 -0.81 -0.68
C ALA A 20 -27.13 -0.75 -1.79
N LEU A 21 -25.86 -0.39 -1.44
CA LEU A 21 -24.76 -0.37 -2.39
C LEU A 21 -24.39 -1.77 -2.87
N ALA A 22 -24.40 -2.78 -1.99
CA ALA A 22 -24.04 -4.16 -2.34
C ALA A 22 -24.96 -4.77 -3.42
N THR A 23 -26.21 -4.30 -3.50
CA THR A 23 -27.20 -4.74 -4.50
C THR A 23 -27.25 -3.85 -5.74
N SER A 24 -26.45 -2.77 -5.77
CA SER A 24 -26.40 -1.84 -6.90
C SER A 24 -25.64 -2.43 -8.09
N THR A 25 -25.96 -1.93 -9.27
CA THR A 25 -25.24 -2.31 -10.51
C THR A 25 -23.88 -1.61 -10.58
N THR A 26 -22.98 -2.17 -11.40
CA THR A 26 -21.71 -1.54 -11.75
C THR A 26 -21.90 -0.11 -12.28
N ALA A 27 -22.93 0.10 -13.13
CA ALA A 27 -23.24 1.44 -13.67
C ALA A 27 -23.60 2.45 -12.57
N GLN A 28 -24.35 2.02 -11.55
CA GLN A 28 -24.72 2.88 -10.44
C GLN A 28 -23.49 3.24 -9.58
N ARG A 29 -22.62 2.26 -9.24
CA ARG A 29 -21.38 2.52 -8.53
C ARG A 29 -20.44 3.42 -9.33
N ASN A 30 -20.31 3.19 -10.62
CA ASN A 30 -19.53 4.06 -11.51
C ASN A 30 -20.11 5.49 -11.58
N GLY A 31 -21.44 5.62 -11.54
CA GLY A 31 -22.11 6.91 -11.45
C GLY A 31 -21.74 7.69 -10.17
N ILE A 32 -21.67 7.00 -9.03
CA ILE A 32 -21.21 7.60 -7.76
C ILE A 32 -19.77 8.11 -7.90
N LEU A 33 -18.86 7.28 -8.42
CA LEU A 33 -17.47 7.67 -8.61
C LEU A 33 -17.33 8.86 -9.57
N LEU A 34 -18.12 8.89 -10.65
CA LEU A 34 -18.12 10.00 -11.59
C LEU A 34 -18.60 11.31 -10.94
N ALA A 35 -19.64 11.24 -10.08
CA ALA A 35 -20.10 12.38 -9.32
C ALA A 35 -19.02 12.88 -8.35
N ILE A 36 -18.33 11.98 -7.66
CA ILE A 36 -17.19 12.30 -6.78
C ILE A 36 -16.08 13.00 -7.56
N SER A 37 -15.66 12.45 -8.72
CA SER A 37 -14.63 13.05 -9.57
C SER A 37 -14.95 14.51 -9.95
N ARG A 38 -16.21 14.79 -10.31
CA ARG A 38 -16.68 16.15 -10.65
C ARG A 38 -16.71 17.05 -9.41
N ALA A 39 -17.28 16.56 -8.31
CA ALA A 39 -17.38 17.31 -7.08
C ALA A 39 -16.01 17.75 -6.52
N LEU A 40 -14.97 16.91 -6.64
CA LEU A 40 -13.59 17.28 -6.25
C LEU A 40 -13.08 18.49 -7.03
N VAL A 41 -13.39 18.60 -8.32
CA VAL A 41 -13.00 19.74 -9.16
C VAL A 41 -13.88 20.96 -8.87
N ASP A 42 -15.18 20.77 -8.73
CA ASP A 42 -16.13 21.84 -8.48
C ASP A 42 -15.91 22.51 -7.12
N HIS A 43 -15.48 21.75 -6.10
CA HIS A 43 -15.16 22.25 -4.75
C HIS A 43 -13.66 22.47 -4.53
N CYS A 44 -12.86 22.60 -5.59
CA CYS A 44 -11.40 22.71 -5.51
C CYS A 44 -10.96 23.84 -4.57
N GLU A 45 -11.55 25.05 -4.68
CA GLU A 45 -11.20 26.21 -3.83
C GLU A 45 -11.46 25.92 -2.34
N GLN A 46 -12.57 25.28 -2.01
CA GLN A 46 -12.91 24.92 -0.63
C GLN A 46 -11.91 23.92 -0.05
N ILE A 47 -11.53 22.91 -0.84
CA ILE A 47 -10.55 21.90 -0.43
C ILE A 47 -9.17 22.54 -0.22
N LEU A 48 -8.74 23.42 -1.14
CA LEU A 48 -7.46 24.11 -1.05
C LEU A 48 -7.41 25.06 0.14
N HIS A 49 -8.53 25.72 0.48
CA HIS A 49 -8.61 26.58 1.65
C HIS A 49 -8.38 25.79 2.96
N ALA A 50 -9.07 24.66 3.13
CA ALA A 50 -8.88 23.77 4.28
C ALA A 50 -7.46 23.20 4.34
N ASN A 51 -6.91 22.83 3.18
CA ASN A 51 -5.55 22.32 3.10
C ASN A 51 -4.46 23.35 3.45
N ALA A 52 -4.68 24.60 3.07
CA ALA A 52 -3.77 25.69 3.45
C ALA A 52 -3.72 25.90 4.97
N GLN A 53 -4.86 25.76 5.66
CA GLN A 53 -4.93 25.84 7.13
C GLN A 53 -4.17 24.68 7.78
N ASP A 54 -4.38 23.45 7.33
CA ASP A 54 -3.65 22.29 7.82
C ASP A 54 -2.13 22.41 7.60
N CYS A 55 -1.70 22.87 6.41
CA CYS A 55 -0.28 23.09 6.10
C CYS A 55 0.34 24.15 7.00
N GLN A 56 -0.35 25.28 7.21
CA GLN A 56 0.13 26.34 8.10
C GLN A 56 0.29 25.81 9.54
N CYS A 57 -0.72 25.13 10.07
CA CYS A 57 -0.64 24.52 11.40
C CYS A 57 0.49 23.49 11.54
N ALA A 58 0.76 22.73 10.48
CA ALA A 58 1.84 21.74 10.46
C ALA A 58 3.22 22.42 10.48
N GLU A 59 3.40 23.49 9.70
CA GLU A 59 4.62 24.30 9.66
C GLU A 59 4.88 24.99 11.01
N GLU A 60 3.86 25.59 11.63
CA GLU A 60 3.93 26.23 12.94
C GLU A 60 4.31 25.24 14.06
N ARG A 61 3.91 23.97 13.93
CA ARG A 61 4.29 22.89 14.86
C ARG A 61 5.66 22.28 14.57
N GLY A 62 6.40 22.80 13.59
CA GLY A 62 7.74 22.34 13.23
C GLY A 62 7.78 20.99 12.50
N MET A 63 6.73 20.63 11.77
CA MET A 63 6.73 19.41 10.96
C MET A 63 7.82 19.47 9.89
N ALA A 64 8.52 18.35 9.66
CA ALA A 64 9.55 18.25 8.65
C ALA A 64 9.00 18.60 7.25
N ALA A 65 9.76 19.36 6.45
CA ALA A 65 9.33 19.86 5.14
C ALA A 65 8.81 18.76 4.19
N GLY A 66 9.43 17.57 4.19
CA GLY A 66 8.98 16.43 3.39
C GLY A 66 7.61 15.86 3.82
N LEU A 67 7.23 16.02 5.08
CA LEU A 67 5.91 15.62 5.56
C LEU A 67 4.86 16.68 5.23
N VAL A 68 5.23 17.97 5.30
CA VAL A 68 4.37 19.08 4.86
C VAL A 68 4.10 18.99 3.35
N ASP A 69 5.10 18.63 2.52
CA ASP A 69 4.88 18.41 1.09
C ASP A 69 3.90 17.26 0.79
N ARG A 70 3.92 16.19 1.59
CA ARG A 70 2.94 15.10 1.48
C ARG A 70 1.52 15.51 1.87
N LEU A 71 1.39 16.48 2.77
CA LEU A 71 0.11 17.04 3.20
C LEU A 71 -0.46 18.02 2.17
N ARG A 72 0.40 18.78 1.52
CA ARG A 72 0.04 19.90 0.64
C ARG A 72 -0.71 19.41 -0.61
N LEU A 73 -1.83 20.07 -0.89
CA LEU A 73 -2.58 19.98 -2.13
C LEU A 73 -2.44 21.29 -2.92
N ASP A 74 -2.53 21.17 -4.23
CA ASP A 74 -2.70 22.26 -5.18
C ASP A 74 -3.74 21.84 -6.22
N GLU A 75 -4.11 22.74 -7.11
CA GLU A 75 -5.10 22.47 -8.15
C GLU A 75 -4.68 21.30 -9.06
N ALA A 76 -3.39 21.19 -9.38
CA ALA A 76 -2.87 20.09 -10.21
C ALA A 76 -3.00 18.74 -9.50
N ARG A 77 -2.71 18.70 -8.19
CA ARG A 77 -2.88 17.49 -7.36
C ARG A 77 -4.35 17.10 -7.24
N ILE A 78 -5.28 18.07 -7.05
CA ILE A 78 -6.72 17.76 -7.02
C ILE A 78 -7.20 17.24 -8.37
N ARG A 79 -6.78 17.82 -9.49
CA ARG A 79 -7.10 17.31 -10.83
C ARG A 79 -6.53 15.90 -11.04
N ALA A 80 -5.32 15.61 -10.55
CA ALA A 80 -4.73 14.28 -10.61
C ALA A 80 -5.53 13.26 -9.79
N ILE A 81 -6.00 13.64 -8.57
CA ILE A 81 -6.88 12.80 -7.76
C ILE A 81 -8.20 12.54 -8.49
N SER A 82 -8.82 13.58 -9.05
CA SER A 82 -10.05 13.43 -9.85
C SER A 82 -9.85 12.52 -11.06
N SER A 83 -8.71 12.60 -11.76
CA SER A 83 -8.37 11.69 -12.85
C SER A 83 -8.20 10.24 -12.38
N ALA A 84 -7.56 10.01 -11.24
CA ALA A 84 -7.41 8.68 -10.66
C ALA A 84 -8.76 8.03 -10.33
N VAL A 85 -9.79 8.82 -9.98
CA VAL A 85 -11.16 8.30 -9.83
C VAL A 85 -11.68 7.74 -11.14
N LEU A 86 -11.40 8.40 -12.27
CA LEU A 86 -11.81 7.92 -13.60
C LEU A 86 -11.08 6.63 -13.99
N ASP A 87 -9.81 6.49 -13.60
CA ASP A 87 -9.07 5.25 -13.80
C ASP A 87 -9.71 4.09 -13.03
N VAL A 88 -10.16 4.32 -11.79
CA VAL A 88 -10.89 3.31 -10.99
C VAL A 88 -12.25 2.96 -11.62
N ILE A 89 -12.93 3.91 -12.25
CA ILE A 89 -14.18 3.62 -12.99
C ILE A 89 -13.93 2.62 -14.12
N ALA A 90 -12.80 2.76 -14.82
CA ALA A 90 -12.44 1.90 -15.93
C ALA A 90 -12.05 0.46 -15.54
N LEU A 91 -11.76 0.22 -14.25
CA LEU A 91 -11.41 -1.11 -13.76
C LEU A 91 -12.60 -2.07 -13.84
N GLU A 92 -12.30 -3.35 -14.05
CA GLU A 92 -13.28 -4.41 -13.97
C GLU A 92 -13.91 -4.49 -12.58
N ASP A 93 -15.23 -4.66 -12.54
CA ASP A 93 -15.99 -4.79 -11.30
C ASP A 93 -15.81 -6.20 -10.72
N PRO A 94 -15.24 -6.34 -9.51
CA PRO A 94 -15.08 -7.67 -8.92
C PRO A 94 -16.37 -8.25 -8.36
N VAL A 95 -17.37 -7.42 -8.05
CA VAL A 95 -18.60 -7.86 -7.37
C VAL A 95 -19.46 -8.74 -8.29
N GLY A 96 -19.79 -9.92 -7.82
CA GLY A 96 -20.59 -10.90 -8.57
C GLY A 96 -19.76 -11.78 -9.52
N THR A 97 -18.43 -11.57 -9.63
CA THR A 97 -17.60 -12.46 -10.46
C THR A 97 -17.55 -13.86 -9.89
N VAL A 98 -17.64 -14.87 -10.77
CA VAL A 98 -17.56 -16.29 -10.40
C VAL A 98 -16.09 -16.67 -10.19
N ILE A 99 -15.74 -17.05 -8.96
CA ILE A 99 -14.41 -17.56 -8.62
C ILE A 99 -14.26 -18.99 -9.11
N ARG A 100 -15.27 -19.82 -8.84
CA ARG A 100 -15.39 -21.20 -9.32
C ARG A 100 -16.82 -21.68 -9.19
N GLY A 101 -17.16 -22.74 -9.91
CA GLY A 101 -18.47 -23.35 -9.85
C GLY A 101 -18.51 -24.68 -10.57
N GLY A 102 -19.57 -25.47 -10.32
CA GLY A 102 -19.75 -26.78 -10.92
C GLY A 102 -20.99 -27.49 -10.42
N ARG A 103 -21.12 -28.78 -10.73
CA ARG A 103 -22.12 -29.69 -10.17
C ARG A 103 -21.44 -30.72 -9.27
N THR A 104 -22.07 -31.00 -8.15
CA THR A 104 -21.67 -32.11 -7.27
C THR A 104 -22.23 -33.43 -7.79
N ASP A 105 -21.72 -34.55 -7.28
CA ASP A 105 -22.22 -35.91 -7.61
C ASP A 105 -23.69 -36.07 -7.23
N ASP A 106 -24.15 -35.39 -6.19
CA ASP A 106 -25.57 -35.35 -5.77
C ASP A 106 -26.45 -34.40 -6.64
N GLY A 107 -25.88 -33.80 -7.69
CA GLY A 107 -26.62 -32.97 -8.65
C GLY A 107 -26.80 -31.50 -8.24
N LEU A 108 -26.26 -31.06 -7.09
CA LEU A 108 -26.29 -29.66 -6.69
C LEU A 108 -25.48 -28.81 -7.65
N ARG A 109 -25.99 -27.63 -8.01
CA ARG A 109 -25.19 -26.57 -8.61
C ARG A 109 -24.56 -25.76 -7.49
N VAL A 110 -23.24 -25.63 -7.50
CA VAL A 110 -22.49 -24.80 -6.56
C VAL A 110 -21.71 -23.74 -7.29
N THR A 111 -21.77 -22.52 -6.78
CA THR A 111 -21.06 -21.37 -7.34
C THR A 111 -20.46 -20.57 -6.19
N GLN A 112 -19.19 -20.21 -6.30
CA GLN A 112 -18.54 -19.27 -5.39
C GLN A 112 -18.40 -17.93 -6.09
N LEU A 113 -19.01 -16.90 -5.52
CA LEU A 113 -19.05 -15.54 -6.05
C LEU A 113 -18.22 -14.60 -5.18
N ARG A 114 -17.63 -13.56 -5.80
CA ARG A 114 -17.10 -12.42 -5.06
C ARG A 114 -18.23 -11.54 -4.57
N VAL A 115 -18.17 -11.14 -3.31
CA VAL A 115 -19.13 -10.23 -2.66
C VAL A 115 -18.36 -9.17 -1.88
N PRO A 116 -18.97 -7.97 -1.63
CA PRO A 116 -18.36 -6.95 -0.79
C PRO A 116 -18.00 -7.49 0.60
N MET A 117 -16.96 -6.96 1.22
CA MET A 117 -16.61 -7.28 2.61
C MET A 117 -17.64 -6.73 3.60
N GLY A 118 -18.19 -5.54 3.32
CA GLY A 118 -19.14 -4.88 4.20
C GLY A 118 -18.72 -3.46 4.58
N VAL A 119 -18.41 -3.22 5.85
CA VAL A 119 -17.90 -1.94 6.36
C VAL A 119 -16.41 -2.05 6.60
N ILE A 120 -15.64 -1.25 5.86
CA ILE A 120 -14.18 -1.18 5.97
C ILE A 120 -13.81 0.01 6.84
N GLY A 121 -12.94 -0.20 7.82
CA GLY A 121 -12.30 0.89 8.57
C GLY A 121 -10.91 1.18 8.02
N MET A 122 -10.60 2.45 7.77
CA MET A 122 -9.27 2.91 7.37
C MET A 122 -8.69 3.83 8.42
N ILE A 123 -7.51 3.47 8.96
CA ILE A 123 -6.74 4.32 9.88
C ILE A 123 -5.43 4.68 9.18
N TYR A 124 -5.23 5.98 8.86
CA TYR A 124 -4.10 6.41 8.05
C TYR A 124 -3.48 7.72 8.55
N GLU A 125 -2.24 7.96 8.14
CA GLU A 125 -1.51 9.19 8.46
C GLU A 125 -1.96 10.36 7.57
N ALA A 126 -1.38 11.54 7.79
CA ALA A 126 -1.71 12.78 7.09
C ALA A 126 -1.35 12.74 5.60
N ARG A 127 -2.24 12.15 4.81
CA ARG A 127 -2.17 12.06 3.34
C ARG A 127 -3.58 12.26 2.78
N PRO A 128 -3.97 13.49 2.41
CA PRO A 128 -5.35 13.78 1.98
C PRO A 128 -5.84 12.95 0.79
N ASN A 129 -4.95 12.57 -0.15
CA ASN A 129 -5.32 11.69 -1.26
C ASN A 129 -5.86 10.33 -0.81
N VAL A 130 -5.36 9.79 0.33
CA VAL A 130 -5.82 8.49 0.85
C VAL A 130 -7.30 8.53 1.22
N THR A 131 -7.83 9.69 1.67
CA THR A 131 -9.26 9.88 1.95
C THR A 131 -10.11 9.57 0.71
N VAL A 132 -9.68 10.05 -0.46
CA VAL A 132 -10.37 9.82 -1.73
C VAL A 132 -10.12 8.39 -2.22
N ASP A 133 -8.86 7.96 -2.27
CA ASP A 133 -8.48 6.63 -2.77
C ASP A 133 -9.22 5.52 -2.01
N ALA A 134 -9.23 5.57 -0.68
CA ALA A 134 -9.95 4.61 0.16
C ALA A 134 -11.46 4.64 -0.10
N SER A 135 -12.05 5.83 -0.22
CA SER A 135 -13.48 5.98 -0.47
C SER A 135 -13.89 5.37 -1.81
N ILE A 136 -13.20 5.73 -2.89
CA ILE A 136 -13.58 5.28 -4.24
C ILE A 136 -13.35 3.78 -4.46
N LEU A 137 -12.26 3.22 -3.92
CA LEU A 137 -11.98 1.78 -4.00
C LEU A 137 -13.02 0.98 -3.20
N CYS A 138 -13.36 1.42 -1.98
CA CYS A 138 -14.39 0.78 -1.18
C CYS A 138 -15.75 0.85 -1.87
N LEU A 139 -16.18 2.02 -2.35
CA LEU A 139 -17.45 2.21 -3.04
C LEU A 139 -17.54 1.38 -4.32
N LYS A 140 -16.48 1.34 -5.15
CA LYS A 140 -16.43 0.52 -6.37
C LYS A 140 -16.59 -0.96 -6.06
N ALA A 141 -15.97 -1.44 -4.97
CA ALA A 141 -16.07 -2.83 -4.51
C ALA A 141 -17.37 -3.11 -3.71
N GLY A 142 -18.30 -2.14 -3.60
CA GLY A 142 -19.60 -2.31 -2.95
C GLY A 142 -19.55 -2.21 -1.41
N ASN A 143 -18.48 -1.66 -0.83
CA ASN A 143 -18.29 -1.49 0.60
C ASN A 143 -18.64 -0.07 1.06
N ALA A 144 -19.07 0.07 2.32
CA ALA A 144 -19.00 1.34 3.04
C ALA A 144 -17.61 1.48 3.70
N VAL A 145 -17.22 2.73 3.97
CA VAL A 145 -15.94 3.01 4.61
C VAL A 145 -16.07 4.02 5.75
N ILE A 146 -15.35 3.74 6.84
CA ILE A 146 -15.20 4.65 7.97
C ILE A 146 -13.71 5.03 8.04
N LEU A 147 -13.46 6.33 7.95
CA LEU A 147 -12.15 6.92 7.81
C LEU A 147 -11.64 7.50 9.12
N ARG A 148 -10.36 7.35 9.39
CA ARG A 148 -9.64 8.06 10.44
C ARG A 148 -8.28 8.48 9.90
N GLY A 149 -8.18 9.73 9.48
CA GLY A 149 -6.95 10.33 8.99
C GLY A 149 -6.07 10.91 10.10
N GLY A 150 -4.85 11.25 9.76
CA GLY A 150 -3.93 11.92 10.68
C GLY A 150 -4.40 13.33 11.05
N SER A 151 -4.21 13.74 12.30
CA SER A 151 -4.65 15.04 12.82
C SER A 151 -4.02 16.25 12.13
N ALA A 152 -2.93 16.08 11.38
CA ALA A 152 -2.31 17.15 10.61
C ALA A 152 -3.05 17.44 9.29
N ALA A 153 -4.01 16.59 8.88
CA ALA A 153 -4.84 16.76 7.69
C ALA A 153 -6.33 16.84 8.05
N GLN A 154 -6.66 17.22 9.27
CA GLN A 154 -8.02 17.10 9.79
C GLN A 154 -9.02 17.92 8.97
N ASP A 155 -8.76 19.21 8.78
CA ASP A 155 -9.67 20.11 8.07
C ASP A 155 -9.82 19.72 6.61
N THR A 156 -8.72 19.29 5.97
CA THR A 156 -8.72 18.78 4.61
C THR A 156 -9.55 17.50 4.49
N ASN A 157 -9.34 16.54 5.38
CA ASN A 157 -10.06 15.26 5.37
C ASN A 157 -11.56 15.45 5.60
N GLU A 158 -11.95 16.28 6.58
CA GLU A 158 -13.36 16.58 6.86
C GLU A 158 -14.02 17.23 5.63
N THR A 159 -13.32 18.17 4.97
CA THR A 159 -13.82 18.81 3.74
C THR A 159 -13.97 17.81 2.60
N LEU A 160 -12.97 16.95 2.36
CA LEU A 160 -13.02 15.91 1.32
C LEU A 160 -14.18 14.93 1.59
N VAL A 161 -14.35 14.49 2.83
CA VAL A 161 -15.45 13.60 3.21
C VAL A 161 -16.79 14.28 2.99
N ALA A 162 -16.95 15.56 3.34
CA ALA A 162 -18.18 16.30 3.10
C ALA A 162 -18.52 16.37 1.61
N VAL A 163 -17.55 16.71 0.75
CA VAL A 163 -17.72 16.75 -0.71
C VAL A 163 -18.09 15.38 -1.29
N ILE A 164 -17.44 14.31 -0.83
CA ILE A 164 -17.76 12.93 -1.24
C ILE A 164 -19.18 12.56 -0.84
N ARG A 165 -19.58 12.86 0.40
CA ARG A 165 -20.91 12.56 0.93
C ARG A 165 -22.03 13.28 0.17
N GLU A 166 -21.82 14.56 -0.18
CA GLU A 166 -22.73 15.34 -1.00
C GLU A 166 -22.89 14.74 -2.40
N ALA A 167 -21.78 14.34 -3.03
CA ALA A 167 -21.82 13.68 -4.33
C ALA A 167 -22.60 12.35 -4.30
N ILE A 168 -22.45 11.55 -3.25
CA ILE A 168 -23.20 10.30 -3.06
C ILE A 168 -24.71 10.57 -2.90
N ASP A 169 -25.06 11.53 -2.05
CA ASP A 169 -26.46 11.88 -1.74
C ASP A 169 -27.19 12.42 -2.98
N SER A 170 -26.50 13.17 -3.83
CA SER A 170 -27.05 13.72 -5.08
C SER A 170 -27.58 12.65 -6.07
N LEU A 171 -27.12 11.39 -5.90
CA LEU A 171 -27.56 10.25 -6.70
C LEU A 171 -28.58 9.35 -5.97
N GLY A 172 -29.08 9.76 -4.81
CA GLY A 172 -30.07 9.04 -4.02
C GLY A 172 -29.50 7.87 -3.21
N PHE A 173 -28.18 7.79 -3.06
CA PHE A 173 -27.53 6.86 -2.13
C PHE A 173 -27.28 7.55 -0.79
N SER A 174 -27.27 6.76 0.28
CA SER A 174 -26.99 7.32 1.62
C SER A 174 -25.55 7.84 1.71
N ALA A 175 -25.43 9.09 2.17
CA ALA A 175 -24.12 9.68 2.50
C ALA A 175 -23.35 8.88 3.57
N ASP A 176 -24.01 8.00 4.33
CA ASP A 176 -23.40 7.13 5.34
C ASP A 176 -22.54 5.98 4.75
N LEU A 177 -22.44 5.89 3.42
CA LEU A 177 -21.47 5.03 2.74
C LEU A 177 -20.03 5.46 3.01
N VAL A 178 -19.78 6.76 3.25
CA VAL A 178 -18.49 7.30 3.63
C VAL A 178 -18.64 8.13 4.88
N GLN A 179 -17.95 7.75 5.93
CA GLN A 179 -17.99 8.42 7.23
C GLN A 179 -16.57 8.66 7.75
N THR A 180 -16.41 9.60 8.68
CA THR A 180 -15.15 9.83 9.36
C THR A 180 -15.34 9.95 10.87
N VAL A 181 -14.33 9.51 11.62
CA VAL A 181 -14.18 9.71 13.06
C VAL A 181 -13.04 10.69 13.38
N ASP A 182 -12.58 11.47 12.41
CA ASP A 182 -11.54 12.49 12.61
C ASP A 182 -11.86 13.46 13.72
N PRO A 183 -13.11 13.96 13.87
CA PRO A 183 -13.49 14.83 14.98
C PRO A 183 -13.28 14.19 16.38
N TRP A 184 -13.20 12.86 16.46
CA TRP A 184 -12.99 12.13 17.71
C TRP A 184 -11.49 11.92 18.02
N GLY A 185 -10.61 12.34 17.15
CA GLY A 185 -9.16 12.26 17.33
C GLY A 185 -8.66 10.82 17.55
N ARG A 186 -7.79 10.64 18.56
CA ARG A 186 -7.23 9.31 18.88
C ARG A 186 -8.27 8.35 19.46
N ASP A 187 -9.29 8.87 20.14
CA ASP A 187 -10.35 8.04 20.69
C ASP A 187 -11.23 7.44 19.60
N GLY A 188 -11.40 8.14 18.46
CA GLY A 188 -12.04 7.60 17.26
C GLY A 188 -11.28 6.39 16.69
N ALA A 189 -9.95 6.45 16.60
CA ALA A 189 -9.14 5.31 16.18
C ALA A 189 -9.29 4.11 17.12
N ARG A 190 -9.26 4.35 18.45
CA ARG A 190 -9.48 3.30 19.45
C ARG A 190 -10.88 2.71 19.38
N ALA A 191 -11.90 3.55 19.17
CA ALA A 191 -13.27 3.11 19.00
C ALA A 191 -13.40 2.19 17.76
N MET A 192 -12.79 2.56 16.62
CA MET A 192 -12.75 1.71 15.41
C MET A 192 -12.09 0.36 15.67
N MET A 193 -10.93 0.34 16.34
CA MET A 193 -10.23 -0.91 16.69
C MET A 193 -11.05 -1.85 17.58
N ARG A 194 -12.00 -1.32 18.34
CA ARG A 194 -12.88 -2.07 19.25
C ARG A 194 -14.28 -2.35 18.69
N ALA A 195 -14.60 -1.83 17.51
CA ALA A 195 -15.91 -1.95 16.87
C ALA A 195 -16.16 -3.31 16.22
N ARG A 196 -15.76 -4.42 16.85
CA ARG A 196 -16.00 -5.76 16.35
C ARG A 196 -17.50 -6.02 16.18
N GLY A 197 -17.87 -6.51 14.99
CA GLY A 197 -19.26 -6.69 14.60
C GLY A 197 -19.91 -5.41 14.03
N GLY A 198 -19.29 -4.24 14.19
CA GLY A 198 -19.65 -2.99 13.53
C GLY A 198 -18.82 -2.75 12.26
N ILE A 199 -17.51 -2.92 12.37
CA ILE A 199 -16.54 -2.89 11.26
C ILE A 199 -16.14 -4.33 10.92
N ASP A 200 -16.09 -4.68 9.64
CA ASP A 200 -15.80 -6.02 9.18
C ASP A 200 -14.28 -6.25 9.03
N VAL A 201 -13.54 -5.23 8.62
CA VAL A 201 -12.07 -5.26 8.51
C VAL A 201 -11.48 -3.86 8.70
N LEU A 202 -10.31 -3.79 9.34
CA LEU A 202 -9.49 -2.57 9.45
C LEU A 202 -8.27 -2.68 8.53
N ILE A 203 -7.93 -1.56 7.88
CA ILE A 203 -6.74 -1.44 7.06
C ILE A 203 -5.95 -0.22 7.58
N PRO A 204 -4.86 -0.44 8.34
CA PRO A 204 -3.96 0.65 8.72
C PRO A 204 -3.06 1.05 7.54
N ARG A 205 -2.75 2.35 7.39
CA ARG A 205 -1.81 2.87 6.39
C ARG A 205 -0.94 3.99 6.97
N GLY A 206 0.29 3.69 7.26
CA GLY A 206 1.22 4.65 7.87
C GLY A 206 2.55 4.03 8.24
N GLY A 207 3.27 4.66 9.13
CA GLY A 207 4.52 4.13 9.67
C GLY A 207 4.32 2.90 10.56
N GLU A 208 5.41 2.19 10.80
CA GLU A 208 5.44 0.94 11.56
C GLU A 208 4.72 1.03 12.92
N GLY A 209 4.92 2.15 13.64
CA GLY A 209 4.29 2.35 14.96
C GLY A 209 2.76 2.37 14.91
N LEU A 210 2.17 3.00 13.89
CA LEU A 210 0.72 2.99 13.69
C LEU A 210 0.23 1.60 13.33
N ILE A 211 0.89 0.94 12.38
CA ILE A 211 0.51 -0.40 11.91
C ILE A 211 0.54 -1.38 13.06
N ARG A 212 1.64 -1.40 13.82
CA ARG A 212 1.82 -2.26 15.00
C ARG A 212 0.72 -2.02 16.05
N THR A 213 0.44 -0.76 16.38
CA THR A 213 -0.62 -0.43 17.34
C THR A 213 -1.98 -0.97 16.89
N VAL A 214 -2.34 -0.80 15.61
CA VAL A 214 -3.62 -1.30 15.10
C VAL A 214 -3.66 -2.83 15.12
N VAL A 215 -2.58 -3.50 14.73
CA VAL A 215 -2.50 -4.97 14.72
C VAL A 215 -2.58 -5.56 16.12
N GLU A 216 -1.87 -4.97 17.09
CA GLU A 216 -1.81 -5.49 18.47
C GLU A 216 -3.06 -5.17 19.30
N GLU A 217 -3.69 -3.98 19.09
CA GLU A 217 -4.79 -3.53 19.93
C GLU A 217 -6.18 -3.82 19.35
N SER A 218 -6.30 -4.16 18.05
CA SER A 218 -7.58 -4.33 17.41
C SER A 218 -8.26 -5.66 17.78
N THR A 219 -9.57 -5.58 18.03
CA THR A 219 -10.45 -6.76 18.10
C THR A 219 -11.20 -7.02 16.78
N VAL A 220 -11.14 -6.05 15.86
CA VAL A 220 -11.62 -6.18 14.47
C VAL A 220 -10.52 -6.86 13.67
N PRO A 221 -10.83 -7.76 12.71
CA PRO A 221 -9.83 -8.29 11.79
C PRO A 221 -9.05 -7.19 11.09
N VAL A 222 -7.73 -7.35 10.98
CA VAL A 222 -6.84 -6.37 10.36
C VAL A 222 -6.18 -6.96 9.12
N ILE A 223 -6.20 -6.24 8.01
CA ILE A 223 -5.30 -6.46 6.88
C ILE A 223 -4.21 -5.40 6.99
N GLU A 224 -3.04 -5.80 7.48
CA GLU A 224 -1.94 -4.87 7.65
C GLU A 224 -1.25 -4.56 6.32
N THR A 225 -0.86 -3.29 6.15
CA THR A 225 0.11 -2.90 5.13
C THR A 225 1.52 -3.04 5.71
N GLY A 226 2.43 -3.63 4.93
CA GLY A 226 3.79 -3.90 5.41
C GLY A 226 4.71 -2.68 5.34
N THR A 227 5.74 -2.66 6.20
CA THR A 227 6.95 -1.88 5.98
C THR A 227 7.78 -2.52 4.87
N GLY A 228 8.64 -1.76 4.20
CA GLY A 228 9.34 -2.22 3.01
C GLY A 228 10.86 -2.28 3.15
N ASN A 229 11.40 -3.23 3.94
CA ASN A 229 12.84 -3.52 3.86
C ASN A 229 13.11 -4.43 2.66
N CYS A 230 13.17 -3.81 1.47
CA CYS A 230 13.30 -4.51 0.19
C CYS A 230 14.76 -4.73 -0.19
N HIS A 231 15.07 -5.92 -0.73
CA HIS A 231 16.41 -6.29 -1.14
C HIS A 231 16.52 -6.40 -2.66
N VAL A 232 17.69 -6.05 -3.18
CA VAL A 232 18.10 -6.38 -4.54
C VAL A 232 19.36 -7.25 -4.45
N TYR A 233 19.29 -8.47 -4.97
CA TYR A 233 20.44 -9.38 -5.05
C TYR A 233 20.97 -9.42 -6.48
N VAL A 234 22.26 -9.18 -6.64
CA VAL A 234 23.00 -9.30 -7.90
C VAL A 234 23.79 -10.61 -7.88
N ASP A 235 23.28 -11.59 -8.64
CA ASP A 235 23.80 -12.95 -8.72
C ASP A 235 25.05 -13.04 -9.60
N SER A 236 25.82 -14.13 -9.45
CA SER A 236 26.97 -14.42 -10.31
C SER A 236 26.55 -14.50 -11.79
N GLY A 237 27.18 -13.75 -12.67
CA GLY A 237 26.84 -13.71 -14.09
C GLY A 237 25.60 -12.86 -14.43
N ALA A 238 25.16 -11.97 -13.56
CA ALA A 238 24.18 -10.95 -13.90
C ALA A 238 24.72 -9.99 -14.98
N ASP A 239 23.80 -9.46 -15.80
CA ASP A 239 24.13 -8.34 -16.69
C ASP A 239 24.43 -7.10 -15.85
N VAL A 240 25.68 -6.62 -15.92
CA VAL A 240 26.17 -5.51 -15.09
C VAL A 240 25.39 -4.24 -15.33
N ASP A 241 25.18 -3.87 -16.59
CA ASP A 241 24.52 -2.62 -16.94
C ASP A 241 23.04 -2.64 -16.54
N ALA A 242 22.38 -3.77 -16.72
CA ALA A 242 20.99 -3.96 -16.27
C ALA A 242 20.89 -3.89 -14.73
N ALA A 243 21.78 -4.56 -14.02
CA ALA A 243 21.80 -4.57 -12.55
C ALA A 243 22.06 -3.16 -11.97
N VAL A 244 22.97 -2.38 -12.56
CA VAL A 244 23.21 -0.97 -12.18
C VAL A 244 21.93 -0.13 -12.40
N ARG A 245 21.30 -0.23 -13.57
CA ARG A 245 20.04 0.50 -13.82
C ARG A 245 18.95 0.12 -12.83
N ILE A 246 18.85 -1.16 -12.49
CA ILE A 246 17.82 -1.67 -11.56
C ILE A 246 18.06 -1.08 -10.16
N ILE A 247 19.27 -1.17 -9.61
CA ILE A 247 19.51 -0.69 -8.25
C ILE A 247 19.39 0.83 -8.14
N ILE A 248 19.86 1.59 -9.13
CA ILE A 248 19.69 3.04 -9.17
C ILE A 248 18.20 3.39 -9.18
N ASN A 249 17.42 2.79 -10.06
CA ASN A 249 15.97 3.03 -10.11
C ASN A 249 15.29 2.60 -8.80
N ALA A 250 15.61 1.41 -8.29
CA ALA A 250 15.02 0.85 -7.08
C ALA A 250 15.26 1.76 -5.86
N LYS A 251 16.43 2.42 -5.76
CA LYS A 251 16.74 3.31 -4.64
C LYS A 251 16.36 4.76 -4.87
N THR A 252 16.59 5.32 -6.05
CA THR A 252 16.58 6.79 -6.23
C THR A 252 15.32 7.35 -6.88
N GLN A 253 14.50 6.53 -7.55
CA GLN A 253 13.30 7.01 -8.23
C GLN A 253 12.28 7.64 -7.25
N ARG A 254 12.12 7.05 -6.07
CA ARG A 254 11.34 7.60 -4.95
C ARG A 254 11.72 6.89 -3.66
N VAL A 255 12.42 7.55 -2.76
CA VAL A 255 12.97 6.93 -1.54
C VAL A 255 11.93 6.70 -0.43
N GLY A 256 10.93 7.57 -0.31
CA GLY A 256 9.96 7.55 0.80
C GLY A 256 8.77 6.61 0.57
N VAL A 257 8.98 5.43 -0.03
CA VAL A 257 7.96 4.43 -0.32
C VAL A 257 8.45 3.03 0.01
N CYS A 258 7.53 2.16 0.42
CA CYS A 258 7.83 0.82 0.94
C CYS A 258 8.45 -0.17 -0.07
N ASN A 259 8.38 0.11 -1.38
CA ASN A 259 8.98 -0.71 -2.43
C ASN A 259 10.34 -0.15 -2.94
N ALA A 260 10.88 0.89 -2.28
CA ALA A 260 12.26 1.31 -2.53
C ALA A 260 13.26 0.27 -1.99
N ALA A 261 14.40 0.09 -2.66
CA ALA A 261 15.43 -0.81 -2.16
C ALA A 261 16.08 -0.21 -0.90
N GLU A 262 16.26 -1.04 0.12
CA GLU A 262 16.94 -0.67 1.36
C GLU A 262 18.23 -1.46 1.56
N THR A 263 18.35 -2.64 0.94
CA THR A 263 19.55 -3.45 0.96
C THR A 263 19.93 -3.95 -0.43
N LEU A 264 21.21 -3.82 -0.79
CA LEU A 264 21.84 -4.41 -1.96
C LEU A 264 22.77 -5.55 -1.54
N LEU A 265 22.51 -6.76 -2.03
CA LEU A 265 23.36 -7.93 -1.86
C LEU A 265 24.11 -8.19 -3.17
N VAL A 266 25.41 -8.40 -3.11
CA VAL A 266 26.26 -8.58 -4.29
C VAL A 266 27.01 -9.91 -4.17
N HIS A 267 26.81 -10.80 -5.14
CA HIS A 267 27.62 -12.02 -5.22
C HIS A 267 29.11 -11.68 -5.34
N ARG A 268 29.97 -12.41 -4.63
CA ARG A 268 31.43 -12.15 -4.59
C ARG A 268 32.05 -12.05 -5.98
N ASP A 269 31.63 -12.89 -6.92
CA ASP A 269 32.18 -12.88 -8.30
C ASP A 269 31.81 -11.60 -9.08
N MET A 270 30.78 -10.86 -8.62
CA MET A 270 30.37 -9.59 -9.24
C MET A 270 31.06 -8.37 -8.64
N VAL A 271 31.83 -8.53 -7.54
CA VAL A 271 32.53 -7.43 -6.90
C VAL A 271 33.44 -6.68 -7.87
N PRO A 272 34.27 -7.34 -8.72
CA PRO A 272 35.20 -6.62 -9.61
C PRO A 272 34.47 -5.87 -10.75
N SER A 273 33.37 -6.39 -11.25
CA SER A 273 32.71 -5.89 -12.46
C SER A 273 31.54 -4.96 -12.18
N PHE A 274 30.73 -5.27 -11.18
CA PHE A 274 29.48 -4.55 -10.88
C PHE A 274 29.65 -3.49 -9.77
N LEU A 275 30.28 -3.86 -8.64
CA LEU A 275 30.26 -3.04 -7.43
C LEU A 275 30.91 -1.64 -7.63
N PRO A 276 32.06 -1.48 -8.33
CA PRO A 276 32.65 -0.16 -8.58
C PRO A 276 31.69 0.79 -9.33
N GLN A 277 30.99 0.29 -10.36
CA GLN A 277 30.05 1.09 -11.13
C GLN A 277 28.83 1.46 -10.28
N ALA A 278 28.27 0.48 -9.55
CA ALA A 278 27.10 0.70 -8.69
C ALA A 278 27.38 1.74 -7.61
N LEU A 279 28.52 1.66 -6.92
CA LEU A 279 28.93 2.62 -5.90
C LEU A 279 29.13 4.03 -6.49
N ALA A 280 29.76 4.13 -7.66
CA ALA A 280 29.98 5.42 -8.32
C ALA A 280 28.64 6.10 -8.71
N GLU A 281 27.69 5.33 -9.28
CA GLU A 281 26.38 5.88 -9.67
C GLU A 281 25.52 6.21 -8.46
N LEU A 282 25.49 5.36 -7.43
CA LEU A 282 24.73 5.58 -6.20
C LEU A 282 25.22 6.83 -5.45
N THR A 283 26.54 6.97 -5.25
CA THR A 283 27.10 8.13 -4.56
C THR A 283 26.97 9.41 -5.37
N ARG A 284 27.08 9.34 -6.71
CA ARG A 284 26.77 10.49 -7.60
C ARG A 284 25.32 10.95 -7.47
N ALA A 285 24.39 10.01 -7.24
CA ALA A 285 22.98 10.34 -6.95
C ALA A 285 22.76 10.83 -5.52
N GLY A 286 23.79 10.88 -4.67
CA GLY A 286 23.71 11.33 -3.28
C GLY A 286 23.28 10.24 -2.29
N VAL A 287 23.36 8.96 -2.67
CA VAL A 287 23.03 7.83 -1.78
C VAL A 287 24.17 7.59 -0.80
N ARG A 288 23.86 7.58 0.49
CA ARG A 288 24.79 7.14 1.54
C ARG A 288 24.77 5.63 1.62
N ILE A 289 25.96 5.04 1.63
CA ILE A 289 26.18 3.59 1.62
C ILE A 289 26.58 3.12 3.02
N HIS A 290 25.82 2.24 3.61
CA HIS A 290 26.16 1.50 4.82
C HIS A 290 26.74 0.16 4.38
N ALA A 291 28.08 0.06 4.43
CA ALA A 291 28.88 -0.96 3.72
C ALA A 291 29.47 -1.99 4.66
N ASP A 292 29.41 -3.27 4.30
CA ASP A 292 30.23 -4.29 4.96
C ASP A 292 31.72 -4.10 4.66
N THR A 293 32.58 -4.93 5.25
CA THR A 293 34.02 -4.84 5.09
C THR A 293 34.46 -5.00 3.63
N ALA A 294 33.88 -5.96 2.91
CA ALA A 294 34.29 -6.23 1.50
C ALA A 294 33.86 -5.09 0.56
N VAL A 295 32.72 -4.49 0.80
CA VAL A 295 32.25 -3.31 0.06
C VAL A 295 33.14 -2.11 0.34
N ARG A 296 33.56 -1.87 1.60
CA ARG A 296 34.49 -0.78 1.96
C ARG A 296 35.86 -0.96 1.34
N GLU A 297 36.38 -2.19 1.31
CA GLU A 297 37.63 -2.50 0.64
C GLU A 297 37.56 -2.21 -0.87
N CYS A 298 36.49 -2.60 -1.54
CA CYS A 298 36.23 -2.25 -2.93
C CYS A 298 36.18 -0.73 -3.13
N ALA A 299 35.37 -0.03 -2.31
CA ALA A 299 35.18 1.41 -2.39
C ALA A 299 36.49 2.22 -2.24
N ALA A 300 37.43 1.75 -1.42
CA ALA A 300 38.74 2.39 -1.23
C ALA A 300 39.60 2.41 -2.53
N HIS A 301 39.30 1.52 -3.47
CA HIS A 301 40.00 1.41 -4.73
C HIS A 301 39.27 2.05 -5.93
N VAL A 302 38.05 2.54 -5.74
CA VAL A 302 37.28 3.22 -6.78
C VAL A 302 37.64 4.70 -6.84
N GLY A 303 38.25 5.11 -7.96
CA GLY A 303 38.59 6.52 -8.19
C GLY A 303 37.33 7.40 -8.32
N ASN A 304 37.45 8.65 -7.89
CA ASN A 304 36.35 9.64 -7.95
C ASN A 304 35.04 9.28 -7.17
N LEU A 305 35.16 8.41 -6.17
CA LEU A 305 34.06 8.11 -5.27
C LEU A 305 34.05 9.09 -4.10
N ASP A 306 32.86 9.62 -3.76
CA ASP A 306 32.72 10.42 -2.56
C ASP A 306 32.77 9.53 -1.31
N GLN A 307 33.95 9.39 -0.74
CA GLN A 307 34.20 8.54 0.43
C GLN A 307 33.40 9.01 1.69
N SER A 308 32.95 10.27 1.73
CA SER A 308 32.15 10.78 2.85
C SER A 308 30.75 10.18 2.91
N LEU A 309 30.28 9.62 1.80
CA LEU A 309 29.00 8.90 1.72
C LEU A 309 29.10 7.42 2.04
N ILE A 310 30.29 6.90 2.40
CA ILE A 310 30.49 5.48 2.74
C ILE A 310 30.78 5.34 4.22
N SER A 311 29.95 4.62 4.92
CA SER A 311 30.08 4.30 6.34
C SER A 311 30.11 2.79 6.56
N GLU A 312 30.56 2.38 7.74
CA GLU A 312 30.48 0.98 8.15
C GLU A 312 29.04 0.60 8.49
N ALA A 313 28.56 -0.53 7.95
CA ALA A 313 27.28 -1.08 8.27
C ALA A 313 27.29 -1.73 9.67
N THR A 314 26.22 -1.54 10.40
CA THR A 314 25.94 -2.21 11.67
C THR A 314 24.86 -3.29 11.48
N GLU A 315 24.59 -4.11 12.48
CA GLU A 315 23.52 -5.11 12.43
C GLU A 315 22.13 -4.46 12.25
N ASP A 316 21.93 -3.24 12.75
CA ASP A 316 20.68 -2.52 12.62
C ASP A 316 20.43 -2.03 11.20
N ASP A 317 21.50 -1.74 10.43
CA ASP A 317 21.38 -1.31 9.03
C ASP A 317 20.67 -2.36 8.16
N TRP A 318 20.89 -3.65 8.44
CA TRP A 318 20.25 -4.74 7.71
C TRP A 318 18.73 -4.85 7.95
N ARG A 319 18.23 -4.28 9.06
CA ARG A 319 16.80 -4.32 9.45
C ARG A 319 16.07 -3.04 9.12
N THR A 320 16.81 -1.98 8.79
CA THR A 320 16.28 -0.63 8.69
C THR A 320 15.58 -0.38 7.36
N GLU A 321 14.32 0.05 7.42
CA GLU A 321 13.66 0.74 6.32
C GLU A 321 14.02 2.24 6.43
N TYR A 322 15.00 2.68 5.67
CA TYR A 322 15.56 4.05 5.77
C TYR A 322 14.57 5.12 5.32
N LEU A 323 13.80 4.85 4.26
CA LEU A 323 12.92 5.84 3.60
C LEU A 323 13.65 7.14 3.20
N SER A 324 14.94 7.07 2.98
CA SER A 324 15.87 8.17 2.67
C SER A 324 16.89 7.74 1.62
N MET A 325 17.82 8.62 1.26
CA MET A 325 18.95 8.34 0.36
C MET A 325 20.06 7.55 1.08
N ASP A 326 19.67 6.48 1.77
CA ASP A 326 20.55 5.55 2.48
C ASP A 326 20.32 4.12 1.95
N LEU A 327 21.37 3.32 1.80
CA LEU A 327 21.34 1.95 1.29
C LEU A 327 22.36 1.09 2.00
N ALA A 328 21.93 -0.02 2.59
CA ALA A 328 22.85 -1.04 3.09
C ALA A 328 23.40 -1.89 1.94
N VAL A 329 24.69 -2.17 1.93
CA VAL A 329 25.34 -2.96 0.88
C VAL A 329 26.22 -4.04 1.47
N LYS A 330 26.02 -5.29 1.06
CA LYS A 330 26.75 -6.45 1.56
C LYS A 330 27.21 -7.36 0.40
N VAL A 331 28.42 -7.89 0.51
CA VAL A 331 28.92 -8.98 -0.36
C VAL A 331 28.52 -10.32 0.26
N VAL A 332 28.02 -11.24 -0.57
CA VAL A 332 27.66 -12.61 -0.20
C VAL A 332 28.40 -13.63 -1.07
N ASP A 333 28.67 -14.80 -0.52
CA ASP A 333 29.45 -15.84 -1.21
C ASP A 333 28.60 -16.71 -2.15
N SER A 334 27.28 -16.73 -1.95
CA SER A 334 26.38 -17.56 -2.74
C SER A 334 24.93 -17.03 -2.71
N ILE A 335 24.08 -17.58 -3.58
CA ILE A 335 22.66 -17.31 -3.59
C ILE A 335 21.99 -17.81 -2.30
N GLU A 336 22.50 -18.90 -1.69
CA GLU A 336 22.01 -19.43 -0.44
C GLU A 336 22.23 -18.45 0.71
N GLU A 337 23.41 -17.81 0.77
CA GLU A 337 23.69 -16.77 1.75
C GLU A 337 22.80 -15.54 1.53
N ALA A 338 22.58 -15.14 0.27
CA ALA A 338 21.68 -14.05 -0.04
C ALA A 338 20.25 -14.35 0.43
N VAL A 339 19.75 -15.55 0.16
CA VAL A 339 18.43 -16.00 0.60
C VAL A 339 18.32 -16.02 2.13
N GLU A 340 19.36 -16.51 2.82
CA GLU A 340 19.37 -16.55 4.29
C GLU A 340 19.40 -15.14 4.89
N HIS A 341 20.17 -14.23 4.31
CA HIS A 341 20.16 -12.81 4.69
C HIS A 341 18.76 -12.21 4.54
N ILE A 342 18.12 -12.39 3.37
CA ILE A 342 16.78 -11.89 3.10
C ILE A 342 15.77 -12.48 4.10
N ARG A 343 15.79 -13.78 4.34
CA ARG A 343 14.90 -14.45 5.32
C ARG A 343 15.02 -13.86 6.72
N ARG A 344 16.23 -13.44 7.08
CA ARG A 344 16.50 -12.90 8.43
C ARG A 344 16.07 -11.45 8.60
N TYR A 345 16.18 -10.64 7.55
CA TYR A 345 16.08 -9.18 7.67
C TYR A 345 14.92 -8.55 6.90
N SER A 346 14.39 -9.25 5.88
CA SER A 346 13.28 -8.74 5.08
C SER A 346 12.01 -8.56 5.90
N SER A 347 11.24 -7.55 5.53
CA SER A 347 9.85 -7.36 5.97
C SER A 347 8.85 -8.25 5.20
N GLY A 348 9.29 -9.03 4.22
CA GLY A 348 8.44 -9.85 3.36
C GLY A 348 7.66 -9.07 2.30
N HIS A 349 8.13 -7.84 1.98
CA HIS A 349 7.45 -6.97 1.03
C HIS A 349 7.84 -7.30 -0.42
N THR A 350 9.07 -6.96 -0.84
CA THR A 350 9.51 -7.12 -2.23
C THR A 350 11.00 -7.43 -2.29
N GLU A 351 11.34 -8.50 -3.01
CA GLU A 351 12.73 -8.90 -3.24
C GLU A 351 13.02 -9.00 -4.72
N ALA A 352 14.20 -8.57 -5.14
CA ALA A 352 14.64 -8.66 -6.53
C ALA A 352 15.92 -9.48 -6.66
N ILE A 353 16.02 -10.24 -7.75
CA ILE A 353 17.25 -10.87 -8.20
C ILE A 353 17.61 -10.38 -9.60
N CYS A 354 18.85 -10.00 -9.80
CA CYS A 354 19.45 -9.76 -11.12
C CYS A 354 20.30 -10.99 -11.49
N THR A 355 19.92 -11.75 -12.52
CA THR A 355 20.62 -12.99 -12.92
C THR A 355 20.36 -13.32 -14.38
N ALA A 356 21.34 -13.97 -15.05
CA ALA A 356 21.16 -14.60 -16.35
C ALA A 356 20.82 -16.11 -16.24
N SER A 357 20.84 -16.67 -15.02
CA SER A 357 20.60 -18.09 -14.77
C SER A 357 19.13 -18.36 -14.45
N ILE A 358 18.46 -19.15 -15.29
CA ILE A 358 17.09 -19.64 -15.03
C ILE A 358 17.03 -20.47 -13.73
N SER A 359 18.07 -21.26 -13.44
CA SER A 359 18.12 -22.07 -12.22
C SER A 359 18.24 -21.19 -10.97
N ALA A 360 19.07 -20.15 -10.99
CA ALA A 360 19.18 -19.19 -9.90
C ALA A 360 17.86 -18.42 -9.68
N ALA A 361 17.21 -17.94 -10.75
CA ALA A 361 15.91 -17.31 -10.66
C ALA A 361 14.84 -18.24 -10.05
N ASN A 362 14.83 -19.51 -10.45
CA ASN A 362 13.92 -20.49 -9.89
C ASN A 362 14.22 -20.80 -8.41
N TYR A 363 15.51 -20.96 -8.07
CA TYR A 363 15.91 -21.18 -6.69
C TYR A 363 15.48 -20.00 -5.79
N PHE A 364 15.76 -18.77 -6.22
CA PHE A 364 15.37 -17.56 -5.51
C PHE A 364 13.85 -17.51 -5.29
N ARG A 365 13.05 -17.67 -6.35
CA ARG A 365 11.58 -17.69 -6.25
C ARG A 365 11.04 -18.76 -5.32
N SER A 366 11.67 -19.93 -5.26
CA SER A 366 11.20 -21.04 -4.42
C SER A 366 11.62 -20.90 -2.96
N ASN A 367 12.63 -20.09 -2.67
CA ASN A 367 13.21 -19.97 -1.33
C ASN A 367 12.96 -18.61 -0.66
N ILE A 368 12.46 -17.62 -1.39
CA ILE A 368 12.02 -16.34 -0.84
C ILE A 368 10.50 -16.38 -0.65
N ASP A 369 10.05 -15.91 0.51
CA ASP A 369 8.64 -15.88 0.89
C ASP A 369 8.21 -14.42 1.15
N SER A 370 8.42 -13.55 0.15
CA SER A 370 7.94 -12.17 0.15
C SER A 370 6.67 -12.03 -0.70
N ALA A 371 5.92 -10.94 -0.51
CA ALA A 371 4.68 -10.70 -1.22
C ALA A 371 4.89 -10.51 -2.72
N ALA A 372 6.04 -9.96 -3.12
CA ALA A 372 6.44 -9.81 -4.51
C ALA A 372 7.90 -10.22 -4.72
N ILE A 373 8.18 -10.87 -5.85
CA ILE A 373 9.53 -11.25 -6.29
C ILE A 373 9.73 -10.73 -7.70
N ALA A 374 10.76 -9.90 -7.90
CA ALA A 374 11.15 -9.39 -9.19
C ALA A 374 12.38 -10.15 -9.72
N VAL A 375 12.34 -10.57 -10.97
CA VAL A 375 13.49 -11.15 -11.67
C VAL A 375 13.90 -10.19 -12.77
N ASN A 376 15.13 -9.67 -12.70
CA ASN A 376 15.66 -8.69 -13.63
C ASN A 376 14.78 -7.43 -13.79
N ALA A 377 14.14 -7.02 -12.69
CA ALA A 377 13.28 -5.85 -12.62
C ALA A 377 13.45 -5.11 -11.30
N SER A 378 13.17 -3.81 -11.31
CA SER A 378 13.21 -2.97 -10.12
C SER A 378 12.11 -3.34 -9.12
N THR A 379 12.40 -3.26 -7.83
CA THR A 379 11.41 -3.42 -6.76
C THR A 379 10.29 -2.37 -6.86
N ARG A 380 10.52 -1.25 -7.54
CA ARG A 380 9.55 -0.17 -7.78
C ARG A 380 8.33 -0.60 -8.59
N PHE A 381 8.39 -1.75 -9.29
CA PHE A 381 7.23 -2.30 -10.00
C PHE A 381 6.18 -2.95 -9.08
N THR A 382 6.48 -3.18 -7.81
CA THR A 382 5.48 -3.65 -6.83
C THR A 382 4.57 -2.48 -6.44
N ASP A 383 3.65 -2.17 -7.32
CA ASP A 383 2.74 -1.03 -7.27
C ASP A 383 1.47 -1.41 -8.03
N GLY A 384 0.29 -1.11 -7.46
CA GLY A 384 -0.99 -1.51 -8.05
C GLY A 384 -1.20 -0.96 -9.46
N GLY A 385 -0.77 0.27 -9.72
CA GLY A 385 -0.84 0.88 -11.06
C GLY A 385 0.09 0.18 -12.05
N GLN A 386 1.31 -0.17 -11.61
CA GLN A 386 2.30 -0.84 -12.46
C GLN A 386 1.96 -2.32 -12.75
N LEU A 387 1.31 -2.99 -11.81
CA LEU A 387 0.89 -4.39 -11.97
C LEU A 387 -0.48 -4.55 -12.65
N GLY A 388 -1.07 -3.45 -13.15
CA GLY A 388 -2.33 -3.50 -13.87
C GLY A 388 -3.58 -3.57 -12.98
N LEU A 389 -3.45 -3.32 -11.68
CA LEU A 389 -4.58 -3.23 -10.75
C LEU A 389 -5.26 -1.85 -10.77
N GLY A 390 -4.70 -0.89 -11.51
CA GLY A 390 -5.19 0.47 -11.69
C GLY A 390 -4.98 1.38 -10.49
N ALA A 391 -5.33 0.92 -9.29
CA ALA A 391 -5.13 1.61 -8.02
C ALA A 391 -4.94 0.60 -6.89
N GLU A 392 -4.37 1.06 -5.77
CA GLU A 392 -4.20 0.22 -4.58
C GLU A 392 -4.55 0.97 -3.30
N ILE A 393 -5.11 0.24 -2.33
CA ILE A 393 -5.36 0.76 -0.99
C ILE A 393 -4.13 0.62 -0.08
N GLY A 394 -3.20 -0.20 -0.46
CA GLY A 394 -1.93 -0.49 0.21
C GLY A 394 -1.33 -1.80 -0.26
N ILE A 395 -0.14 -2.13 0.27
CA ILE A 395 0.57 -3.37 -0.04
C ILE A 395 0.67 -4.18 1.25
N SER A 396 0.07 -5.39 1.25
CA SER A 396 0.08 -6.28 2.41
C SER A 396 1.20 -7.30 2.31
N THR A 397 1.88 -7.53 3.43
CA THR A 397 2.89 -8.60 3.57
C THR A 397 2.32 -9.83 4.29
N GLN A 398 1.09 -9.75 4.79
CA GLN A 398 0.42 -10.87 5.47
C GLN A 398 0.15 -12.03 4.52
N LYS A 399 0.18 -13.24 5.07
CA LYS A 399 -0.18 -14.48 4.35
C LYS A 399 -1.68 -14.76 4.46
N LEU A 400 -2.49 -13.79 4.07
CA LEU A 400 -3.95 -13.89 3.99
C LEU A 400 -4.40 -13.89 2.52
N HIS A 401 -5.72 -13.75 2.28
CA HIS A 401 -6.27 -13.64 0.93
C HIS A 401 -5.78 -12.40 0.19
N ALA A 402 -5.48 -11.31 0.91
CA ALA A 402 -4.88 -10.09 0.41
C ALA A 402 -3.38 -10.08 0.76
N ARG A 403 -2.53 -10.27 -0.25
CA ARG A 403 -1.07 -10.24 -0.14
C ARG A 403 -0.46 -9.57 -1.37
N GLY A 404 0.48 -8.66 -1.16
CA GLY A 404 0.99 -7.76 -2.19
C GLY A 404 0.10 -6.52 -2.34
N PRO A 405 0.17 -5.81 -3.48
CA PRO A 405 -0.70 -4.68 -3.77
C PRO A 405 -2.17 -5.09 -3.74
N MET A 406 -2.98 -4.31 -3.00
CA MET A 406 -4.40 -4.59 -2.78
C MET A 406 -5.24 -3.66 -3.63
N GLY A 407 -5.80 -4.20 -4.71
CA GLY A 407 -6.77 -3.51 -5.58
C GLY A 407 -8.23 -3.80 -5.19
N LEU A 408 -9.12 -3.71 -6.17
CA LEU A 408 -10.56 -3.93 -5.96
C LEU A 408 -10.90 -5.36 -5.53
N ALA A 409 -10.19 -6.36 -6.07
CA ALA A 409 -10.46 -7.76 -5.77
C ALA A 409 -10.19 -8.11 -4.29
N GLU A 410 -9.15 -7.52 -3.71
CA GLU A 410 -8.76 -7.73 -2.30
C GLU A 410 -9.72 -7.04 -1.31
N LEU A 411 -10.54 -6.09 -1.78
CA LEU A 411 -11.64 -5.47 -1.01
C LEU A 411 -12.96 -6.24 -1.10
N THR A 412 -12.90 -7.49 -1.59
CA THR A 412 -14.04 -8.41 -1.66
C THR A 412 -13.74 -9.70 -0.90
N THR A 413 -14.80 -10.36 -0.47
CA THR A 413 -14.74 -11.74 0.05
C THR A 413 -15.51 -12.67 -0.87
N SER A 414 -15.79 -13.89 -0.45
CA SER A 414 -16.53 -14.85 -1.26
C SER A 414 -17.76 -15.41 -0.53
N GLN A 415 -18.79 -15.73 -1.31
CA GLN A 415 -19.99 -16.38 -0.85
C GLN A 415 -20.28 -17.62 -1.69
N TRP A 416 -20.65 -18.72 -1.05
CA TRP A 416 -21.14 -19.91 -1.72
C TRP A 416 -22.66 -19.83 -1.95
N VAL A 417 -23.07 -20.02 -3.19
CA VAL A 417 -24.47 -20.21 -3.60
C VAL A 417 -24.64 -21.69 -3.95
N ILE A 418 -25.56 -22.34 -3.28
CA ILE A 418 -25.85 -23.77 -3.45
C ILE A 418 -27.31 -23.89 -3.91
N GLU A 419 -27.50 -24.38 -5.12
CA GLU A 419 -28.83 -24.55 -5.74
C GLU A 419 -29.13 -26.05 -5.89
N GLY A 420 -30.27 -26.47 -5.41
CA GLY A 420 -30.75 -27.84 -5.49
C GLY A 420 -32.27 -27.88 -5.62
N ASP A 421 -32.81 -28.96 -6.14
CA ASP A 421 -34.24 -29.20 -6.29
C ASP A 421 -34.75 -30.12 -5.16
N GLY A 422 -34.80 -29.55 -3.94
CA GLY A 422 -35.20 -30.29 -2.75
C GLY A 422 -34.17 -31.33 -2.26
N ALA A 423 -32.93 -31.21 -2.69
CA ALA A 423 -31.86 -32.13 -2.29
C ALA A 423 -31.56 -32.03 -0.77
N VAL A 424 -31.43 -33.19 -0.14
CA VAL A 424 -31.07 -33.32 1.29
C VAL A 424 -29.78 -34.14 1.41
N ARG A 425 -28.96 -33.79 2.39
CA ARG A 425 -27.77 -34.58 2.69
C ARG A 425 -28.19 -35.92 3.29
N LYS A 426 -27.68 -37.04 2.75
CA LYS A 426 -27.87 -38.41 3.26
C LYS A 426 -27.03 -38.65 4.49
#